data_e03e7cb6a6d0c0995e03039d3b8edfee
#
_entry.id   e03e7cb6a6d0c0995e03039d3b8edfee
#
_cell.length_a   1.000
_cell.length_b   1.000
_cell.length_c   1.000
_cell.angle_alpha   90.00
_cell.angle_beta   90.00
_cell.angle_gamma   90.00
#
_symmetry.space_group_name_H-M   'P 1'
#
loop_
_entity.id
_entity.type
_entity.pdbx_description
1 polymer ?
#
loop_
_entity_poly.entity_id
_entity_poly.type
_entity_poly.pdbx_seq_one_letter_code
_entity_poly.pdbx_strand_id
1 'polypeptide(L)'
;MFEENLDLDEFFEEEEDFEELDEDELEPAEEDDGLDELSREFVDKLVDKMMVFLVALVGYELHPYQAPLARRIMESVIINDGEEITALAARQSGKSETIANTVATLMVILPRLARMYPDLLGKFKDGIWVGLFAPVEGQAETLFSRTINRLTSDHALSVLGDPEIDDEAKKVAGVTKQIKLKNSGSSVMMMTANPRAKIESKSFHLIVIDECQEADDFVVSKSISPMLAYYAGTMVKTGTPTTHKNNFYRSIQLNKRRQTSRGNKQNHYQWDWKDVAKYNDNYQKFIKKEILRVGEDSDEFQMSYNCKWLLERGMFVTSTVMDELGDTSQEIVKAWHRTPVVVGIDPARKVDSTVVTVVWVDWDRPDEFGYFDHRILNWLEIQSEDWEDQYFQIVNFLGSYDVLAVGVDSGGVGDAVAQRLKLLLPRAEVYPIGSSQPEQSKRWKHLKTLIDRRLIGWPAHAKTRRLRTWKRFYQQMTDLETKFTGPNFLAHAPEEAHAHDDYADSLAIACSLTMDLTMPQVEVSSSPFFR
;
A
#
# COMPACT_ATOMS: atom_id res chain seq x y z
N MET A 1 -15.16 -22.14 44.04
CA MET A 1 -14.35 -21.26 44.87
C MET A 1 -12.97 -21.27 44.26
N PHE A 2 -12.79 -20.33 43.42
CA PHE A 2 -11.67 -19.59 42.89
C PHE A 2 -12.11 -19.02 41.53
N GLU A 3 -12.80 -17.88 41.62
CA GLU A 3 -12.88 -16.89 40.56
C GLU A 3 -11.59 -16.09 40.69
N GLU A 4 -10.63 -16.32 39.80
CA GLU A 4 -9.58 -15.35 39.52
C GLU A 4 -10.03 -14.59 38.28
N ASN A 5 -10.35 -13.33 38.50
CA ASN A 5 -10.50 -12.33 37.45
C ASN A 5 -9.15 -12.22 36.74
N LEU A 6 -9.09 -12.67 35.49
CA LEU A 6 -8.03 -12.29 34.56
C LEU A 6 -8.23 -10.82 34.21
N ASP A 7 -7.32 -9.99 34.68
CA ASP A 7 -7.25 -8.58 34.31
C ASP A 7 -6.82 -8.48 32.85
N LEU A 8 -7.78 -8.17 31.97
CA LEU A 8 -7.57 -8.08 30.54
C LEU A 8 -6.71 -6.85 30.15
N ASP A 9 -6.55 -5.90 31.06
CA ASP A 9 -5.74 -4.71 30.81
C ASP A 9 -4.23 -5.02 30.95
N GLU A 10 -3.84 -5.98 31.81
CA GLU A 10 -2.46 -6.44 31.96
C GLU A 10 -1.96 -7.28 30.76
N PHE A 11 -2.87 -7.84 29.96
CA PHE A 11 -2.55 -8.65 28.78
C PHE A 11 -2.30 -7.79 27.51
N PHE A 12 -2.66 -6.52 27.54
CA PHE A 12 -2.47 -5.58 26.42
C PHE A 12 -1.37 -4.52 26.69
N GLU A 13 -0.72 -4.54 27.88
CA GLU A 13 0.40 -3.65 28.19
C GLU A 13 1.78 -4.21 27.81
N GLU A 14 1.92 -5.44 27.36
CA GLU A 14 3.09 -5.86 26.61
C GLU A 14 2.90 -5.41 25.15
N GLU A 15 3.11 -4.11 24.90
CA GLU A 15 3.59 -3.65 23.61
C GLU A 15 4.95 -4.34 23.41
N GLU A 16 4.92 -5.52 22.77
CA GLU A 16 6.09 -5.98 22.05
C GLU A 16 6.42 -4.86 21.06
N ASP A 17 7.50 -4.15 21.35
CA ASP A 17 8.21 -3.37 20.35
C ASP A 17 8.42 -4.31 19.16
N PHE A 18 7.53 -4.23 18.17
CA PHE A 18 7.84 -4.68 16.84
C PHE A 18 8.95 -3.76 16.37
N GLU A 19 10.19 -4.06 16.76
CA GLU A 19 11.33 -3.69 15.98
C GLU A 19 10.96 -4.12 14.56
N GLU A 20 10.73 -3.14 13.67
CA GLU A 20 10.83 -3.40 12.24
C GLU A 20 12.19 -4.07 12.08
N LEU A 21 12.17 -5.40 11.98
CA LEU A 21 13.33 -6.18 11.59
C LEU A 21 13.79 -5.53 10.28
N ASP A 22 14.98 -4.98 10.29
CA ASP A 22 15.60 -4.48 9.07
C ASP A 22 15.39 -5.58 8.04
N GLU A 23 14.61 -5.28 7.00
CA GLU A 23 14.21 -6.26 5.98
C GLU A 23 15.43 -6.91 5.30
N ASP A 24 16.62 -6.38 5.52
CA ASP A 24 17.89 -6.87 5.03
C ASP A 24 18.54 -7.95 5.93
N GLU A 25 18.05 -8.20 7.16
CA GLU A 25 18.61 -9.19 8.09
C GLU A 25 17.87 -10.54 8.11
N LEU A 26 16.76 -10.68 7.38
CA LEU A 26 16.14 -11.97 7.19
C LEU A 26 16.96 -12.79 6.19
N GLU A 27 17.91 -13.59 6.68
CA GLU A 27 18.46 -14.68 5.86
C GLU A 27 17.27 -15.55 5.43
N PRO A 28 17.06 -15.76 4.11
CA PRO A 28 15.98 -16.62 3.65
C PRO A 28 16.27 -18.03 4.17
N ALA A 29 15.38 -18.53 5.02
CA ALA A 29 15.39 -19.94 5.39
C ALA A 29 15.35 -20.78 4.10
N GLU A 30 16.17 -21.81 4.02
CA GLU A 30 16.03 -22.83 2.96
C GLU A 30 14.65 -23.47 3.15
N GLU A 31 13.67 -23.01 2.34
CA GLU A 31 12.35 -23.64 2.31
C GLU A 31 12.49 -24.99 1.63
N ASP A 32 12.69 -26.03 2.42
CA ASP A 32 12.53 -27.41 2.00
C ASP A 32 11.01 -27.67 1.87
N ASP A 33 10.52 -27.91 0.65
CA ASP A 33 9.11 -28.26 0.40
C ASP A 33 8.74 -29.65 0.96
N GLY A 34 9.65 -30.31 1.66
CA GLY A 34 9.45 -31.62 2.30
C GLY A 34 9.26 -32.78 1.33
N LEU A 35 9.46 -32.55 0.02
CA LEU A 35 9.36 -33.57 -1.02
C LEU A 35 10.73 -34.13 -1.35
N ASP A 36 10.84 -35.44 -1.41
CA ASP A 36 12.01 -36.10 -1.99
C ASP A 36 12.04 -35.96 -3.53
N GLU A 37 13.17 -36.29 -4.16
CA GLU A 37 13.37 -36.14 -5.61
C GLU A 37 12.35 -36.95 -6.43
N LEU A 38 11.99 -38.15 -5.96
CA LEU A 38 10.98 -39.00 -6.59
C LEU A 38 9.57 -38.40 -6.52
N SER A 39 9.23 -37.79 -5.38
CA SER A 39 7.96 -37.11 -5.18
C SER A 39 7.86 -35.85 -6.05
N ARG A 40 8.95 -35.12 -6.23
CA ARG A 40 9.01 -33.94 -7.14
C ARG A 40 8.80 -34.36 -8.60
N GLU A 41 9.51 -35.38 -9.07
CA GLU A 41 9.33 -35.92 -10.43
C GLU A 41 7.88 -36.40 -10.68
N PHE A 42 7.26 -37.02 -9.67
CA PHE A 42 5.87 -37.42 -9.76
C PHE A 42 4.91 -36.23 -9.86
N VAL A 43 5.10 -35.17 -9.03
CA VAL A 43 4.29 -33.96 -9.09
C VAL A 43 4.43 -33.28 -10.45
N ASP A 44 5.65 -33.17 -10.99
CA ASP A 44 5.89 -32.58 -12.31
C ASP A 44 5.14 -33.32 -13.41
N LYS A 45 5.20 -34.66 -13.42
CA LYS A 45 4.44 -35.48 -14.36
C LYS A 45 2.93 -35.32 -14.22
N LEU A 46 2.46 -35.13 -12.98
CA LEU A 46 1.05 -34.93 -12.73
C LEU A 46 0.59 -33.55 -13.25
N VAL A 47 1.38 -32.51 -13.01
CA VAL A 47 1.13 -31.14 -13.54
C VAL A 47 1.16 -31.17 -15.07
N ASP A 48 2.09 -31.89 -15.70
CA ASP A 48 2.11 -32.06 -17.17
C ASP A 48 0.81 -32.64 -17.69
N LYS A 49 0.30 -33.71 -17.07
CA LYS A 49 -0.99 -34.29 -17.44
C LYS A 49 -2.16 -33.33 -17.24
N MET A 50 -2.12 -32.52 -16.17
CA MET A 50 -3.14 -31.49 -15.93
C MET A 50 -3.09 -30.38 -16.98
N MET A 51 -1.91 -29.99 -17.45
CA MET A 51 -1.76 -29.01 -18.54
C MET A 51 -2.31 -29.57 -19.87
N VAL A 52 -2.08 -30.85 -20.16
CA VAL A 52 -2.69 -31.51 -21.33
C VAL A 52 -4.21 -31.52 -21.19
N PHE A 53 -4.73 -31.84 -20.01
CA PHE A 53 -6.17 -31.82 -19.76
C PHE A 53 -6.76 -30.38 -19.86
N LEU A 54 -6.03 -29.36 -19.41
CA LEU A 54 -6.42 -27.95 -19.59
C LEU A 54 -6.66 -27.66 -21.07
N VAL A 55 -5.70 -28.01 -21.95
CA VAL A 55 -5.84 -27.80 -23.40
C VAL A 55 -7.04 -28.56 -23.95
N ALA A 56 -7.25 -29.80 -23.53
CA ALA A 56 -8.41 -30.58 -23.94
C ALA A 56 -9.73 -29.95 -23.48
N LEU A 57 -9.77 -29.39 -22.26
CA LEU A 57 -10.97 -28.76 -21.69
C LEU A 57 -11.34 -27.44 -22.39
N VAL A 58 -10.34 -26.60 -22.69
CA VAL A 58 -10.58 -25.26 -23.24
C VAL A 58 -10.52 -25.21 -24.77
N GLY A 59 -9.92 -26.20 -25.44
CA GLY A 59 -9.83 -26.33 -26.89
C GLY A 59 -8.71 -25.51 -27.54
N TYR A 60 -7.78 -24.94 -26.75
CA TYR A 60 -6.60 -24.22 -27.25
C TYR A 60 -5.44 -24.27 -26.25
N GLU A 61 -4.24 -24.03 -26.73
CA GLU A 61 -3.03 -23.95 -25.91
C GLU A 61 -2.87 -22.58 -25.27
N LEU A 62 -2.37 -22.54 -24.03
CA LEU A 62 -1.91 -21.30 -23.41
C LEU A 62 -0.66 -20.78 -24.13
N HIS A 63 -0.55 -19.47 -24.26
CA HIS A 63 0.68 -18.89 -24.78
C HIS A 63 1.88 -19.18 -23.84
N PRO A 64 3.11 -19.23 -24.38
CA PRO A 64 4.31 -19.55 -23.61
C PRO A 64 4.54 -18.66 -22.39
N TYR A 65 4.04 -17.42 -22.39
CA TYR A 65 4.12 -16.53 -21.22
C TYR A 65 3.05 -16.81 -20.17
N GLN A 66 1.96 -17.50 -20.51
CA GLN A 66 0.84 -17.83 -19.60
C GLN A 66 1.03 -19.20 -18.92
N ALA A 67 1.54 -20.18 -19.67
CA ALA A 67 1.66 -21.55 -19.21
C ALA A 67 2.45 -21.72 -17.90
N PRO A 68 3.57 -21.01 -17.65
CA PRO A 68 4.32 -21.12 -16.40
C PRO A 68 3.50 -20.73 -15.17
N LEU A 69 2.66 -19.69 -15.26
CA LEU A 69 1.75 -19.29 -14.16
C LEU A 69 0.73 -20.39 -13.86
N ALA A 70 0.07 -20.94 -14.90
CA ALA A 70 -0.90 -22.02 -14.72
C ALA A 70 -0.27 -23.26 -14.07
N ARG A 71 0.92 -23.65 -14.53
CA ARG A 71 1.70 -24.77 -13.96
C ARG A 71 2.01 -24.55 -12.48
N ARG A 72 2.51 -23.36 -12.12
CA ARG A 72 2.88 -23.07 -10.74
C ARG A 72 1.67 -23.06 -9.81
N ILE A 73 0.52 -22.54 -10.26
CA ILE A 73 -0.73 -22.59 -9.48
C ILE A 73 -1.16 -24.05 -9.24
N MET A 74 -1.14 -24.90 -10.29
CA MET A 74 -1.48 -26.31 -10.16
C MET A 74 -0.53 -27.05 -9.23
N GLU A 75 0.76 -26.82 -9.37
CA GLU A 75 1.80 -27.38 -8.50
C GLU A 75 1.55 -26.99 -7.03
N SER A 76 1.42 -25.69 -6.74
CA SER A 76 1.19 -25.19 -5.38
C SER A 76 -0.04 -25.80 -4.71
N VAL A 77 -1.14 -25.91 -5.46
CA VAL A 77 -2.38 -26.54 -4.95
C VAL A 77 -2.17 -28.02 -4.66
N ILE A 78 -1.44 -28.75 -5.51
CA ILE A 78 -1.16 -30.19 -5.33
C ILE A 78 -0.34 -30.43 -4.06
N ILE A 79 0.83 -29.77 -3.97
CA ILE A 79 1.76 -29.97 -2.85
C ILE A 79 1.30 -29.26 -1.58
N ASN A 80 0.38 -28.30 -1.70
CA ASN A 80 -0.18 -27.55 -0.58
C ASN A 80 0.88 -26.77 0.18
N ASP A 81 1.74 -26.06 -0.55
CA ASP A 81 2.84 -25.29 0.02
C ASP A 81 2.41 -23.97 0.69
N GLY A 82 1.14 -23.60 0.55
CA GLY A 82 0.61 -22.37 1.16
C GLY A 82 1.13 -21.08 0.54
N GLU A 83 1.73 -21.18 -0.64
CA GLU A 83 2.45 -20.07 -1.26
C GLU A 83 1.56 -18.97 -1.81
N GLU A 84 2.13 -17.78 -1.85
CA GLU A 84 1.55 -16.61 -2.50
C GLU A 84 2.21 -16.41 -3.88
N ILE A 85 1.41 -16.53 -4.94
CA ILE A 85 1.85 -16.39 -6.33
C ILE A 85 1.37 -15.06 -6.88
N THR A 86 2.25 -14.29 -7.50
CA THR A 86 1.95 -12.97 -8.06
C THR A 86 2.12 -12.95 -9.58
N ALA A 87 1.19 -12.31 -10.29
CA ALA A 87 1.27 -12.11 -11.74
C ALA A 87 1.02 -10.64 -12.11
N LEU A 88 2.08 -9.96 -12.54
CA LEU A 88 2.07 -8.59 -13.03
C LEU A 88 1.98 -8.62 -14.57
N ALA A 89 0.89 -8.15 -15.14
CA ALA A 89 0.61 -8.37 -16.56
C ALA A 89 0.05 -7.13 -17.24
N ALA A 90 0.45 -6.91 -18.50
CA ALA A 90 -0.12 -5.85 -19.33
C ALA A 90 -1.64 -5.99 -19.46
N ARG A 91 -2.34 -4.88 -19.60
CA ARG A 91 -3.79 -4.88 -19.85
C ARG A 91 -4.13 -5.68 -21.11
N GLN A 92 -5.26 -6.41 -21.08
CA GLN A 92 -5.73 -7.25 -22.20
C GLN A 92 -4.75 -8.37 -22.63
N SER A 93 -3.83 -8.79 -21.76
CA SER A 93 -2.82 -9.81 -22.03
C SER A 93 -3.28 -11.25 -21.76
N GLY A 94 -4.53 -11.43 -21.34
CA GLY A 94 -5.09 -12.76 -21.06
C GLY A 94 -4.83 -13.29 -19.66
N LYS A 95 -4.43 -12.44 -18.67
CA LYS A 95 -4.20 -12.87 -17.29
C LYS A 95 -5.43 -13.55 -16.66
N SER A 96 -6.59 -12.91 -16.67
CA SER A 96 -7.84 -13.45 -16.11
C SER A 96 -8.32 -14.69 -16.88
N GLU A 97 -7.98 -14.81 -18.16
CA GLU A 97 -8.25 -15.98 -18.99
C GLU A 97 -7.42 -17.18 -18.51
N THR A 98 -6.12 -16.97 -18.28
CA THR A 98 -5.21 -18.00 -17.73
C THR A 98 -5.72 -18.52 -16.40
N ILE A 99 -6.14 -17.62 -15.51
CA ILE A 99 -6.69 -17.98 -14.19
C ILE A 99 -7.98 -18.80 -14.35
N ALA A 100 -8.93 -18.32 -15.17
CA ALA A 100 -10.21 -19.02 -15.39
C ALA A 100 -10.01 -20.44 -15.92
N ASN A 101 -9.09 -20.61 -16.88
CA ASN A 101 -8.73 -21.92 -17.43
C ASN A 101 -8.14 -22.85 -16.36
N THR A 102 -7.23 -22.32 -15.54
CA THR A 102 -6.57 -23.07 -14.47
C THR A 102 -7.58 -23.48 -13.38
N VAL A 103 -8.44 -22.58 -12.93
CA VAL A 103 -9.47 -22.86 -11.92
C VAL A 103 -10.46 -23.90 -12.43
N ALA A 104 -10.98 -23.75 -13.65
CA ALA A 104 -11.90 -24.72 -14.24
C ALA A 104 -11.28 -26.11 -14.33
N THR A 105 -10.00 -26.20 -14.76
CA THR A 105 -9.25 -27.45 -14.81
C THR A 105 -9.13 -28.10 -13.44
N LEU A 106 -8.71 -27.35 -12.41
CA LEU A 106 -8.59 -27.83 -11.04
C LEU A 106 -9.92 -28.36 -10.48
N MET A 107 -11.03 -27.65 -10.72
CA MET A 107 -12.37 -28.05 -10.25
C MET A 107 -12.80 -29.41 -10.80
N VAL A 108 -12.41 -29.76 -12.02
CA VAL A 108 -12.78 -31.01 -12.66
C VAL A 108 -11.81 -32.15 -12.33
N ILE A 109 -10.50 -31.88 -12.44
CA ILE A 109 -9.51 -32.94 -12.44
C ILE A 109 -9.08 -33.38 -11.03
N LEU A 110 -8.94 -32.44 -10.07
CA LEU A 110 -8.42 -32.75 -8.73
C LEU A 110 -9.22 -33.81 -7.98
N PRO A 111 -10.58 -33.78 -7.92
CA PRO A 111 -11.34 -34.80 -7.23
C PRO A 111 -11.21 -36.19 -7.89
N ARG A 112 -10.96 -36.22 -9.20
CA ARG A 112 -10.69 -37.49 -9.90
C ARG A 112 -9.31 -38.04 -9.56
N LEU A 113 -8.30 -37.17 -9.56
CA LEU A 113 -6.94 -37.53 -9.16
C LEU A 113 -6.84 -37.92 -7.68
N ALA A 114 -7.62 -37.29 -6.82
CA ALA A 114 -7.69 -37.63 -5.39
C ALA A 114 -8.18 -39.05 -5.13
N ARG A 115 -9.04 -39.61 -6.00
CA ARG A 115 -9.45 -41.00 -5.93
C ARG A 115 -8.37 -41.98 -6.42
N MET A 116 -7.51 -41.53 -7.34
CA MET A 116 -6.41 -42.33 -7.88
C MET A 116 -5.17 -42.30 -6.99
N TYR A 117 -4.93 -41.13 -6.33
CA TYR A 117 -3.76 -40.87 -5.50
C TYR A 117 -4.20 -40.32 -4.13
N PRO A 118 -4.88 -41.16 -3.29
CA PRO A 118 -5.48 -40.68 -2.04
C PRO A 118 -4.44 -40.23 -1.02
N ASP A 119 -3.24 -40.79 -1.02
CA ASP A 119 -2.19 -40.40 -0.06
C ASP A 119 -1.69 -38.96 -0.29
N LEU A 120 -1.61 -38.51 -1.54
CA LEU A 120 -1.16 -37.16 -1.89
C LEU A 120 -2.33 -36.17 -1.98
N LEU A 121 -3.44 -36.56 -2.59
CA LEU A 121 -4.52 -35.67 -2.99
C LEU A 121 -5.84 -35.93 -2.25
N GLY A 122 -5.84 -36.80 -1.23
CA GLY A 122 -7.06 -37.20 -0.51
C GLY A 122 -7.88 -36.06 0.07
N LYS A 123 -7.24 -34.92 0.36
CA LYS A 123 -7.90 -33.67 0.78
C LYS A 123 -8.89 -33.11 -0.24
N PHE A 124 -8.73 -33.42 -1.53
CA PHE A 124 -9.61 -32.99 -2.61
C PHE A 124 -10.68 -34.02 -3.02
N LYS A 125 -10.84 -35.12 -2.28
CA LYS A 125 -11.83 -36.17 -2.60
C LYS A 125 -13.27 -35.63 -2.67
N ASP A 126 -13.57 -34.60 -1.87
CA ASP A 126 -14.87 -33.93 -1.77
C ASP A 126 -14.91 -32.61 -2.56
N GLY A 127 -13.94 -32.39 -3.47
CA GLY A 127 -13.81 -31.22 -4.31
C GLY A 127 -12.80 -30.18 -3.84
N ILE A 128 -12.45 -29.26 -4.74
CA ILE A 128 -11.67 -28.06 -4.42
C ILE A 128 -12.60 -26.87 -4.19
N TRP A 129 -12.29 -26.05 -3.20
CA TRP A 129 -13.02 -24.84 -2.88
C TRP A 129 -12.17 -23.63 -3.26
N VAL A 130 -12.73 -22.78 -4.16
CA VAL A 130 -12.01 -21.66 -4.75
C VAL A 130 -12.75 -20.36 -4.45
N GLY A 131 -12.03 -19.35 -3.95
CA GLY A 131 -12.51 -17.97 -3.78
C GLY A 131 -11.97 -17.07 -4.89
N LEU A 132 -12.86 -16.41 -5.64
CA LEU A 132 -12.51 -15.41 -6.64
C LEU A 132 -12.87 -14.03 -6.11
N PHE A 133 -11.87 -13.19 -5.90
CA PHE A 133 -12.01 -11.84 -5.37
C PHE A 133 -11.59 -10.80 -6.41
N ALA A 134 -12.24 -9.64 -6.35
CA ALA A 134 -11.78 -8.42 -7.00
C ALA A 134 -12.28 -7.20 -6.20
N PRO A 135 -11.67 -6.01 -6.35
CA PRO A 135 -12.10 -4.79 -5.67
C PRO A 135 -13.55 -4.41 -5.94
N VAL A 136 -13.99 -4.61 -7.18
CA VAL A 136 -15.35 -4.26 -7.66
C VAL A 136 -16.10 -5.51 -8.10
N GLU A 137 -17.40 -5.61 -7.77
CA GLU A 137 -18.27 -6.75 -8.08
C GLU A 137 -18.25 -7.13 -9.57
N GLY A 138 -18.30 -6.15 -10.49
CA GLY A 138 -18.29 -6.41 -11.93
C GLY A 138 -16.97 -7.04 -12.44
N GLN A 139 -15.84 -6.75 -11.81
CA GLN A 139 -14.56 -7.39 -12.12
C GLN A 139 -14.56 -8.85 -11.66
N ALA A 140 -15.00 -9.10 -10.42
CA ALA A 140 -15.14 -10.45 -9.88
C ALA A 140 -16.11 -11.29 -10.71
N GLU A 141 -17.24 -10.69 -11.15
CA GLU A 141 -18.22 -11.35 -12.02
C GLU A 141 -17.64 -11.74 -13.38
N THR A 142 -16.77 -10.90 -13.94
CA THR A 142 -16.09 -11.19 -15.21
C THR A 142 -15.23 -12.43 -15.10
N LEU A 143 -14.40 -12.54 -14.05
CA LEU A 143 -13.55 -13.72 -13.82
C LEU A 143 -14.39 -14.97 -13.53
N PHE A 144 -15.41 -14.84 -12.68
CA PHE A 144 -16.34 -15.91 -12.34
C PHE A 144 -17.07 -16.44 -13.59
N SER A 145 -17.67 -15.56 -14.40
CA SER A 145 -18.38 -15.93 -15.62
C SER A 145 -17.47 -16.61 -16.64
N ARG A 146 -16.21 -16.16 -16.76
CA ARG A 146 -15.21 -16.84 -17.61
C ARG A 146 -14.96 -18.26 -17.12
N THR A 147 -14.76 -18.44 -15.81
CA THR A 147 -14.54 -19.77 -15.23
C THR A 147 -15.70 -20.72 -15.51
N ILE A 148 -16.95 -20.22 -15.37
CA ILE A 148 -18.14 -21.03 -15.66
C ILE A 148 -18.23 -21.36 -17.14
N ASN A 149 -17.97 -20.40 -18.03
CA ASN A 149 -17.98 -20.65 -19.47
C ASN A 149 -16.97 -21.73 -19.90
N ARG A 150 -15.86 -21.93 -19.16
CA ARG A 150 -14.91 -23.03 -19.39
C ARG A 150 -15.46 -24.40 -19.00
N LEU A 151 -16.48 -24.46 -18.19
CA LEU A 151 -17.14 -25.70 -17.76
C LEU A 151 -18.41 -25.99 -18.58
N THR A 152 -19.02 -24.97 -19.20
CA THR A 152 -20.34 -25.06 -19.85
C THR A 152 -20.32 -24.78 -21.35
N SER A 153 -19.16 -24.48 -21.96
CA SER A 153 -19.06 -24.33 -23.41
C SER A 153 -19.37 -25.65 -24.13
N ASP A 154 -19.90 -25.58 -25.36
CA ASP A 154 -20.18 -26.78 -26.16
C ASP A 154 -18.95 -27.70 -26.29
N HIS A 155 -17.77 -27.09 -26.40
CA HIS A 155 -16.51 -27.83 -26.40
C HIS A 155 -16.26 -28.56 -25.08
N ALA A 156 -16.40 -27.86 -23.94
CA ALA A 156 -16.22 -28.47 -22.62
C ALA A 156 -17.24 -29.60 -22.37
N LEU A 157 -18.49 -29.40 -22.75
CA LEU A 157 -19.54 -30.42 -22.65
C LEU A 157 -19.22 -31.66 -23.53
N SER A 158 -18.61 -31.48 -24.69
CA SER A 158 -18.16 -32.61 -25.54
C SER A 158 -17.04 -33.44 -24.89
N VAL A 159 -16.21 -32.81 -24.03
CA VAL A 159 -15.09 -33.49 -23.32
C VAL A 159 -15.54 -34.09 -21.99
N LEU A 160 -16.39 -33.37 -21.24
CA LEU A 160 -16.76 -33.72 -19.86
C LEU A 160 -18.07 -34.51 -19.77
N GLY A 161 -18.96 -34.39 -20.74
CA GLY A 161 -20.38 -34.63 -20.56
C GLY A 161 -21.02 -33.48 -19.76
N ASP A 162 -22.27 -33.67 -19.30
CA ASP A 162 -22.93 -32.67 -18.42
C ASP A 162 -22.24 -32.62 -17.06
N PRO A 163 -21.64 -31.50 -16.67
CA PRO A 163 -20.97 -31.37 -15.38
C PRO A 163 -21.93 -31.30 -14.19
N GLU A 164 -23.26 -31.35 -14.43
CA GLU A 164 -24.31 -31.21 -13.41
C GLU A 164 -24.04 -30.05 -12.44
N ILE A 165 -24.10 -28.85 -12.97
CA ILE A 165 -23.87 -27.62 -12.18
C ILE A 165 -25.07 -27.36 -11.27
N ASP A 166 -24.81 -27.22 -9.97
CA ASP A 166 -25.77 -26.71 -9.02
C ASP A 166 -25.60 -25.20 -8.88
N ASP A 167 -26.49 -24.46 -9.52
CA ASP A 167 -26.57 -23.00 -9.43
C ASP A 167 -27.36 -22.62 -8.16
N GLU A 168 -26.85 -23.01 -7.01
CA GLU A 168 -27.33 -22.51 -5.74
C GLU A 168 -26.83 -21.07 -5.55
N ALA A 169 -27.37 -20.14 -6.34
CA ALA A 169 -27.21 -18.71 -6.14
C ALA A 169 -27.96 -18.26 -4.88
N LYS A 170 -27.69 -18.88 -3.73
CA LYS A 170 -28.14 -18.36 -2.45
C LYS A 170 -27.31 -17.10 -2.19
N LYS A 171 -27.97 -15.95 -2.11
CA LYS A 171 -27.41 -14.71 -1.55
C LYS A 171 -27.08 -14.96 -0.08
N VAL A 172 -25.92 -15.54 0.17
CA VAL A 172 -25.33 -15.60 1.52
C VAL A 172 -24.64 -14.25 1.73
N ALA A 173 -24.78 -13.65 2.90
CA ALA A 173 -24.15 -12.37 3.21
C ALA A 173 -22.66 -12.41 2.85
N GLY A 174 -22.19 -11.50 1.99
CA GLY A 174 -20.82 -11.41 1.52
C GLY A 174 -20.45 -12.29 0.31
N VAL A 175 -21.27 -13.25 -0.09
CA VAL A 175 -21.08 -14.06 -1.30
C VAL A 175 -22.06 -13.60 -2.35
N THR A 176 -21.56 -13.08 -3.46
CA THR A 176 -22.42 -12.56 -4.52
C THR A 176 -22.97 -13.69 -5.41
N LYS A 177 -22.11 -14.68 -5.74
CA LYS A 177 -22.48 -15.87 -6.54
C LYS A 177 -21.64 -17.07 -6.13
N GLN A 178 -22.22 -18.27 -6.22
CA GLN A 178 -21.53 -19.53 -5.97
C GLN A 178 -22.04 -20.58 -6.95
N ILE A 179 -21.12 -21.40 -7.46
CA ILE A 179 -21.46 -22.61 -8.23
C ILE A 179 -20.73 -23.80 -7.61
N LYS A 180 -21.44 -24.94 -7.58
CA LYS A 180 -20.92 -26.22 -7.14
C LYS A 180 -21.13 -27.26 -8.22
N LEU A 181 -20.08 -28.04 -8.52
CA LEU A 181 -20.18 -29.21 -9.39
C LEU A 181 -20.68 -30.41 -8.56
N LYS A 182 -21.86 -30.93 -8.87
CA LYS A 182 -22.50 -32.04 -8.10
C LYS A 182 -21.64 -33.30 -8.12
N ASN A 183 -21.06 -33.63 -9.29
CA ASN A 183 -20.30 -34.87 -9.48
C ASN A 183 -18.93 -34.86 -8.78
N SER A 184 -18.35 -33.70 -8.54
CA SER A 184 -17.02 -33.57 -7.92
C SER A 184 -17.03 -32.92 -6.54
N GLY A 185 -18.09 -32.19 -6.19
CA GLY A 185 -18.15 -31.40 -4.96
C GLY A 185 -17.34 -30.11 -5.02
N SER A 186 -16.61 -29.86 -6.11
CA SER A 186 -15.83 -28.61 -6.29
C SER A 186 -16.73 -27.41 -6.34
N SER A 187 -16.31 -26.33 -5.70
CA SER A 187 -17.08 -25.08 -5.61
C SER A 187 -16.22 -23.87 -5.90
N VAL A 188 -16.78 -22.90 -6.63
CA VAL A 188 -16.20 -21.58 -6.84
C VAL A 188 -17.15 -20.51 -6.34
N MET A 189 -16.63 -19.57 -5.58
CA MET A 189 -17.39 -18.47 -4.99
C MET A 189 -16.81 -17.13 -5.46
N MET A 190 -17.70 -16.22 -5.86
CA MET A 190 -17.38 -14.84 -6.22
C MET A 190 -17.62 -13.93 -5.03
N MET A 191 -16.61 -13.12 -4.69
CA MET A 191 -16.66 -12.17 -3.57
C MET A 191 -15.95 -10.86 -3.92
N THR A 192 -16.24 -9.80 -3.18
CA THR A 192 -15.59 -8.51 -3.35
C THR A 192 -14.58 -8.25 -2.24
N ALA A 193 -13.38 -7.76 -2.61
CA ALA A 193 -12.36 -7.32 -1.68
C ALA A 193 -12.64 -5.86 -1.22
N ASN A 194 -13.84 -5.62 -0.65
CA ASN A 194 -14.28 -4.30 -0.22
C ASN A 194 -14.40 -4.25 1.31
N PRO A 195 -13.95 -3.18 2.00
CA PRO A 195 -14.03 -3.02 3.46
C PRO A 195 -15.43 -3.16 4.05
N ARG A 196 -16.47 -2.92 3.25
CA ARG A 196 -17.89 -3.03 3.67
C ARG A 196 -18.46 -4.44 3.56
N ALA A 197 -17.74 -5.37 2.91
CA ALA A 197 -18.20 -6.74 2.74
C ALA A 197 -17.87 -7.56 4.00
N LYS A 198 -18.90 -8.14 4.63
CA LYS A 198 -18.71 -9.13 5.71
C LYS A 198 -18.38 -10.49 5.08
N ILE A 199 -17.10 -10.73 4.79
CA ILE A 199 -16.61 -11.91 4.08
C ILE A 199 -16.02 -12.99 4.98
N GLU A 200 -15.95 -12.74 6.28
CA GLU A 200 -15.40 -13.67 7.29
C GLU A 200 -16.25 -14.95 7.40
N SER A 201 -15.64 -16.10 7.61
CA SER A 201 -16.20 -17.43 7.87
C SER A 201 -16.15 -18.49 6.75
N LYS A 202 -15.36 -18.30 5.71
CA LYS A 202 -15.12 -19.31 4.67
C LYS A 202 -13.67 -19.77 4.71
N SER A 203 -13.43 -21.01 4.27
CA SER A 203 -12.07 -21.54 4.06
C SER A 203 -11.93 -22.06 2.64
N PHE A 204 -10.78 -21.78 2.03
CA PHE A 204 -10.51 -22.10 0.63
C PHE A 204 -9.18 -22.84 0.46
N HIS A 205 -9.11 -23.69 -0.55
CA HIS A 205 -7.86 -24.31 -1.01
C HIS A 205 -7.09 -23.38 -1.96
N LEU A 206 -7.81 -22.52 -2.67
CA LEU A 206 -7.24 -21.55 -3.59
C LEU A 206 -8.04 -20.24 -3.49
N ILE A 207 -7.33 -19.14 -3.32
CA ILE A 207 -7.88 -17.79 -3.46
C ILE A 207 -7.20 -17.10 -4.63
N VAL A 208 -7.99 -16.42 -5.45
CA VAL A 208 -7.51 -15.52 -6.50
C VAL A 208 -8.03 -14.12 -6.23
N ILE A 209 -7.14 -13.14 -6.22
CA ILE A 209 -7.48 -11.72 -6.16
C ILE A 209 -7.07 -11.09 -7.50
N ASP A 210 -8.06 -10.82 -8.36
CA ASP A 210 -7.82 -10.13 -9.64
C ASP A 210 -7.92 -8.61 -9.43
N GLU A 211 -7.14 -7.84 -10.20
CA GLU A 211 -6.94 -6.39 -10.03
C GLU A 211 -6.53 -6.03 -8.58
N CYS A 212 -5.62 -6.84 -8.02
CA CYS A 212 -5.19 -6.75 -6.62
C CYS A 212 -4.57 -5.39 -6.27
N GLN A 213 -4.04 -4.64 -7.25
CA GLN A 213 -3.51 -3.29 -7.03
C GLN A 213 -4.56 -2.27 -6.59
N GLU A 214 -5.86 -2.56 -6.78
CA GLU A 214 -6.98 -1.72 -6.35
C GLU A 214 -7.69 -2.28 -5.11
N ALA A 215 -7.24 -3.44 -4.60
CA ALA A 215 -7.80 -4.06 -3.40
C ALA A 215 -7.33 -3.32 -2.14
N ASP A 216 -8.21 -3.22 -1.15
CA ASP A 216 -7.86 -2.65 0.15
C ASP A 216 -6.89 -3.58 0.90
N ASP A 217 -5.73 -3.06 1.28
CA ASP A 217 -4.65 -3.81 1.92
C ASP A 217 -5.05 -4.45 3.25
N PHE A 218 -5.85 -3.72 4.05
CA PHE A 218 -6.36 -4.21 5.32
C PHE A 218 -7.34 -5.38 5.13
N VAL A 219 -8.23 -5.29 4.13
CA VAL A 219 -9.18 -6.37 3.80
C VAL A 219 -8.42 -7.61 3.32
N VAL A 220 -7.41 -7.44 2.48
CA VAL A 220 -6.59 -8.55 2.00
C VAL A 220 -5.89 -9.24 3.18
N SER A 221 -5.23 -8.49 4.04
CA SER A 221 -4.43 -9.04 5.14
C SER A 221 -5.29 -9.61 6.26
N LYS A 222 -6.32 -8.89 6.71
CA LYS A 222 -7.12 -9.26 7.88
C LYS A 222 -8.24 -10.26 7.56
N SER A 223 -8.89 -10.10 6.41
CA SER A 223 -10.11 -10.88 6.13
C SER A 223 -9.90 -11.98 5.10
N ILE A 224 -9.14 -11.73 4.01
CA ILE A 224 -9.00 -12.69 2.91
C ILE A 224 -7.89 -13.72 3.19
N SER A 225 -6.69 -13.28 3.57
CA SER A 225 -5.57 -14.19 3.81
C SER A 225 -5.86 -15.27 4.86
N PRO A 226 -6.53 -14.99 5.99
CA PRO A 226 -6.86 -16.02 6.97
C PRO A 226 -7.80 -17.13 6.47
N MET A 227 -8.53 -16.90 5.37
CA MET A 227 -9.41 -17.92 4.78
C MET A 227 -8.63 -19.10 4.17
N LEU A 228 -7.33 -18.98 3.97
CA LEU A 228 -6.46 -20.06 3.51
C LEU A 228 -5.88 -20.90 4.65
N ALA A 229 -5.89 -20.38 5.88
CA ALA A 229 -5.18 -20.98 7.01
C ALA A 229 -5.59 -22.44 7.29
N TYR A 230 -6.89 -22.77 7.20
CA TYR A 230 -7.38 -24.13 7.50
C TYR A 230 -6.85 -25.20 6.52
N TYR A 231 -6.67 -24.83 5.25
CA TYR A 231 -6.23 -25.74 4.21
C TYR A 231 -4.76 -25.54 3.81
N ALA A 232 -4.02 -24.63 4.44
CA ALA A 232 -2.74 -24.13 3.94
C ALA A 232 -2.81 -23.85 2.43
N GLY A 233 -3.87 -23.13 2.02
CA GLY A 233 -4.25 -22.95 0.63
C GLY A 233 -3.34 -21.96 -0.11
N THR A 234 -3.36 -22.02 -1.44
CA THR A 234 -2.60 -21.13 -2.32
C THR A 234 -3.30 -19.79 -2.51
N MET A 235 -2.56 -18.68 -2.45
CA MET A 235 -3.04 -17.34 -2.84
C MET A 235 -2.45 -16.94 -4.19
N VAL A 236 -3.30 -16.43 -5.08
CA VAL A 236 -2.88 -15.88 -6.38
C VAL A 236 -3.31 -14.41 -6.46
N LYS A 237 -2.37 -13.51 -6.60
CA LYS A 237 -2.61 -12.07 -6.79
C LYS A 237 -2.26 -11.67 -8.21
N THR A 238 -3.20 -11.05 -8.93
CA THR A 238 -2.97 -10.59 -10.30
C THR A 238 -3.36 -9.13 -10.45
N GLY A 239 -2.62 -8.39 -11.30
CA GLY A 239 -2.92 -6.97 -11.49
C GLY A 239 -1.97 -6.26 -12.44
N THR A 240 -2.08 -4.93 -12.43
CA THR A 240 -1.20 -3.98 -13.13
C THR A 240 -0.49 -3.09 -12.11
N PRO A 241 0.62 -2.41 -12.45
CA PRO A 241 1.27 -1.46 -11.56
C PRO A 241 0.40 -0.24 -11.23
N THR A 242 0.76 0.42 -10.12
CA THR A 242 0.20 1.71 -9.71
C THR A 242 1.31 2.71 -9.38
N THR A 243 0.93 3.82 -8.75
CA THR A 243 1.86 4.88 -8.28
C THR A 243 2.25 4.74 -6.81
N HIS A 244 1.70 3.78 -6.07
CA HIS A 244 1.93 3.60 -4.63
C HIS A 244 2.31 2.15 -4.27
N LYS A 245 2.95 1.98 -3.11
CA LYS A 245 3.42 0.68 -2.59
C LYS A 245 2.29 0.02 -1.79
N ASN A 246 1.39 -0.68 -2.49
CA ASN A 246 0.31 -1.44 -1.87
C ASN A 246 0.72 -2.88 -1.52
N ASN A 247 -0.19 -3.68 -0.97
CA ASN A 247 0.02 -5.09 -0.65
C ASN A 247 0.50 -5.90 -1.87
N PHE A 248 -0.06 -5.65 -3.07
CA PHE A 248 0.36 -6.33 -4.30
C PHE A 248 1.83 -6.04 -4.65
N TYR A 249 2.27 -4.78 -4.52
CA TYR A 249 3.68 -4.40 -4.71
C TYR A 249 4.59 -5.13 -3.73
N ARG A 250 4.25 -5.11 -2.42
CA ARG A 250 5.05 -5.79 -1.38
C ARG A 250 5.18 -7.29 -1.65
N SER A 251 4.07 -7.95 -2.00
CA SER A 251 4.06 -9.37 -2.39
C SER A 251 4.98 -9.67 -3.58
N ILE A 252 4.97 -8.81 -4.60
CA ILE A 252 5.87 -8.96 -5.76
C ILE A 252 7.34 -8.84 -5.35
N GLN A 253 7.67 -7.84 -4.51
CA GLN A 253 9.05 -7.67 -4.05
C GLN A 253 9.52 -8.86 -3.22
N LEU A 254 8.68 -9.36 -2.32
CA LEU A 254 8.99 -10.55 -1.53
C LEU A 254 9.25 -11.77 -2.44
N ASN A 255 8.37 -12.05 -3.40
CA ASN A 255 8.55 -13.16 -4.33
C ASN A 255 9.81 -13.02 -5.20
N LYS A 256 10.14 -11.79 -5.63
CA LYS A 256 11.39 -11.53 -6.38
C LYS A 256 12.63 -11.77 -5.53
N ARG A 257 12.63 -11.36 -4.26
CA ARG A 257 13.74 -11.62 -3.32
C ARG A 257 13.91 -13.12 -3.07
N ARG A 258 12.82 -13.84 -2.77
CA ARG A 258 12.85 -15.30 -2.57
C ARG A 258 13.38 -16.03 -3.79
N GLN A 259 12.97 -15.65 -4.98
CA GLN A 259 13.42 -16.29 -6.24
C GLN A 259 14.93 -16.19 -6.45
N THR A 260 15.61 -15.18 -5.92
CA THR A 260 17.08 -15.04 -6.03
C THR A 260 17.82 -15.99 -5.09
N SER A 261 17.16 -16.58 -4.10
CA SER A 261 17.75 -17.56 -3.18
C SER A 261 17.83 -18.93 -3.84
N ARG A 262 18.91 -19.64 -3.58
CA ARG A 262 19.21 -20.92 -4.24
C ARG A 262 18.16 -21.97 -3.85
N GLY A 263 17.49 -22.57 -4.83
CA GLY A 263 16.51 -23.63 -4.61
C GLY A 263 15.05 -23.17 -4.49
N ASN A 264 14.78 -21.88 -4.40
CA ASN A 264 13.41 -21.39 -4.27
C ASN A 264 12.65 -21.41 -5.59
N LYS A 265 11.36 -21.73 -5.49
CA LYS A 265 10.44 -21.77 -6.63
C LYS A 265 10.10 -20.37 -7.13
N GLN A 266 9.85 -20.25 -8.43
CA GLN A 266 9.37 -19.00 -8.99
C GLN A 266 7.91 -18.77 -8.60
N ASN A 267 7.66 -17.73 -7.78
CA ASN A 267 6.31 -17.30 -7.37
C ASN A 267 5.90 -15.95 -7.96
N HIS A 268 6.77 -15.30 -8.74
CA HIS A 268 6.42 -14.06 -9.45
C HIS A 268 6.53 -14.25 -10.95
N TYR A 269 5.47 -13.86 -11.68
CA TYR A 269 5.36 -13.89 -13.12
C TYR A 269 5.06 -12.50 -13.64
N GLN A 270 5.77 -12.10 -14.72
CA GLN A 270 5.56 -10.80 -15.34
C GLN A 270 5.64 -10.92 -16.85
N TRP A 271 4.71 -10.27 -17.56
CA TRP A 271 4.76 -10.10 -19.00
C TRP A 271 4.19 -8.75 -19.42
N ASP A 272 4.94 -8.06 -20.25
CA ASP A 272 4.57 -6.77 -20.83
C ASP A 272 3.86 -6.94 -22.19
N TRP A 273 3.52 -5.82 -22.82
CA TRP A 273 2.87 -5.85 -24.12
C TRP A 273 3.72 -6.49 -25.22
N LYS A 274 5.06 -6.46 -25.12
CA LYS A 274 5.97 -7.03 -26.12
C LYS A 274 5.90 -8.55 -26.11
N ASP A 275 5.74 -9.14 -24.92
CA ASP A 275 5.56 -10.59 -24.79
C ASP A 275 4.26 -11.05 -25.42
N VAL A 276 3.17 -10.29 -25.21
CA VAL A 276 1.85 -10.58 -25.80
C VAL A 276 1.87 -10.39 -27.32
N ALA A 277 2.49 -9.32 -27.81
CA ALA A 277 2.55 -9.00 -29.22
C ALA A 277 3.31 -10.03 -30.07
N LYS A 278 4.20 -10.85 -29.47
CA LYS A 278 4.88 -11.94 -30.16
C LYS A 278 3.92 -13.04 -30.65
N TYR A 279 2.76 -13.17 -29.99
CA TYR A 279 1.81 -14.25 -30.23
C TYR A 279 0.43 -13.75 -30.67
N ASN A 280 0.20 -12.42 -30.73
CA ASN A 280 -1.08 -11.84 -31.09
C ASN A 280 -0.92 -10.57 -31.94
N ASP A 281 -1.05 -10.72 -33.26
CA ASP A 281 -0.95 -9.62 -34.23
C ASP A 281 -2.01 -8.53 -34.04
N ASN A 282 -3.23 -8.90 -33.59
CA ASN A 282 -4.27 -7.94 -33.34
C ASN A 282 -3.95 -7.07 -32.13
N TYR A 283 -3.37 -7.69 -31.10
CA TYR A 283 -2.88 -6.96 -29.94
C TYR A 283 -1.73 -6.00 -30.31
N GLN A 284 -0.81 -6.44 -31.15
CA GLN A 284 0.26 -5.57 -31.67
C GLN A 284 -0.29 -4.36 -32.42
N LYS A 285 -1.31 -4.56 -33.27
CA LYS A 285 -1.98 -3.46 -33.99
C LYS A 285 -2.68 -2.49 -33.03
N PHE A 286 -3.33 -3.02 -31.99
CA PHE A 286 -3.95 -2.24 -30.93
C PHE A 286 -2.92 -1.39 -30.20
N ILE A 287 -1.82 -1.98 -29.74
CA ILE A 287 -0.75 -1.26 -29.03
C ILE A 287 -0.13 -0.14 -29.88
N LYS A 288 0.07 -0.36 -31.18
CA LYS A 288 0.56 0.72 -32.08
C LYS A 288 -0.40 1.92 -32.12
N LYS A 289 -1.70 1.70 -32.05
CA LYS A 289 -2.69 2.77 -31.97
C LYS A 289 -2.65 3.47 -30.61
N GLU A 290 -2.49 2.73 -29.52
CA GLU A 290 -2.37 3.30 -28.18
C GLU A 290 -1.11 4.15 -28.03
N ILE A 291 0.02 3.73 -28.58
CA ILE A 291 1.26 4.54 -28.62
C ILE A 291 1.02 5.87 -29.34
N LEU A 292 0.28 5.84 -30.46
CA LEU A 292 -0.08 7.08 -31.18
C LEU A 292 -1.08 7.95 -30.41
N ARG A 293 -1.96 7.35 -29.60
CA ARG A 293 -2.99 8.05 -28.84
C ARG A 293 -2.43 8.73 -27.58
N VAL A 294 -1.65 8.01 -26.77
CA VAL A 294 -1.21 8.48 -25.44
C VAL A 294 0.29 8.73 -25.36
N GLY A 295 1.08 8.24 -26.31
CA GLY A 295 2.56 8.26 -26.27
C GLY A 295 3.13 7.06 -25.50
N GLU A 296 4.22 6.49 -26.02
CA GLU A 296 4.91 5.35 -25.38
C GLU A 296 5.48 5.71 -23.99
N ASP A 297 5.95 6.95 -23.82
CA ASP A 297 6.54 7.43 -22.57
C ASP A 297 5.51 7.97 -21.56
N SER A 298 4.21 7.95 -21.91
CA SER A 298 3.17 8.38 -20.97
C SER A 298 3.03 7.44 -19.77
N ASP A 299 2.68 7.99 -18.61
CA ASP A 299 2.49 7.22 -17.38
C ASP A 299 1.43 6.14 -17.56
N GLU A 300 0.33 6.47 -18.25
CA GLU A 300 -0.73 5.53 -18.57
C GLU A 300 -0.19 4.32 -19.35
N PHE A 301 0.66 4.56 -20.36
CA PHE A 301 1.24 3.49 -21.17
C PHE A 301 2.27 2.68 -20.38
N GLN A 302 3.13 3.35 -19.62
CA GLN A 302 4.17 2.69 -18.81
C GLN A 302 3.56 1.74 -17.78
N MET A 303 2.52 2.14 -17.07
CA MET A 303 1.82 1.27 -16.12
C MET A 303 1.00 0.19 -16.83
N SER A 304 0.14 0.58 -17.77
CA SER A 304 -0.85 -0.34 -18.35
C SER A 304 -0.26 -1.40 -19.26
N TYR A 305 0.85 -1.10 -19.96
CA TYR A 305 1.39 -1.99 -21.00
C TYR A 305 2.85 -2.39 -20.78
N ASN A 306 3.69 -1.52 -20.21
CA ASN A 306 5.09 -1.84 -19.90
C ASN A 306 5.28 -2.43 -18.49
N CYS A 307 4.21 -2.58 -17.70
CA CYS A 307 4.24 -3.13 -16.35
C CYS A 307 5.24 -2.44 -15.42
N LYS A 308 5.40 -1.10 -15.54
CA LYS A 308 6.31 -0.31 -14.72
C LYS A 308 5.57 0.39 -13.58
N TRP A 309 6.08 0.21 -12.37
CA TRP A 309 5.64 0.98 -11.21
C TRP A 309 6.19 2.40 -11.31
N LEU A 310 5.33 3.40 -11.10
CA LEU A 310 5.69 4.81 -11.14
C LEU A 310 5.60 5.42 -9.74
N LEU A 311 6.24 4.77 -8.79
CA LEU A 311 6.16 5.08 -7.36
C LEU A 311 6.48 6.54 -7.02
N GLU A 312 7.35 7.18 -7.77
CA GLU A 312 7.72 8.58 -7.53
C GLU A 312 6.67 9.61 -7.98
N ARG A 313 5.72 9.22 -8.84
CA ARG A 313 4.75 10.14 -9.45
C ARG A 313 3.56 10.49 -8.57
N GLY A 314 3.23 9.63 -7.62
CA GLY A 314 2.19 9.89 -6.61
C GLY A 314 2.74 10.50 -5.32
N MET A 315 4.06 10.53 -5.13
CA MET A 315 4.70 11.01 -3.91
C MET A 315 4.76 12.53 -3.86
N PHE A 316 4.56 13.10 -2.68
CA PHE A 316 4.75 14.53 -2.45
C PHE A 316 6.23 14.92 -2.55
N VAL A 317 7.12 14.09 -2.00
CA VAL A 317 8.57 14.25 -2.09
C VAL A 317 9.24 12.88 -2.16
N THR A 318 10.29 12.73 -2.99
CA THR A 318 11.04 11.48 -3.10
C THR A 318 12.14 11.37 -2.04
N SER A 319 12.55 10.15 -1.70
CA SER A 319 13.68 9.92 -0.77
C SER A 319 14.97 10.61 -1.24
N THR A 320 15.22 10.62 -2.54
CA THR A 320 16.38 11.34 -3.12
C THR A 320 16.33 12.83 -2.80
N VAL A 321 15.18 13.49 -2.96
CA VAL A 321 15.00 14.92 -2.63
C VAL A 321 15.09 15.14 -1.12
N MET A 322 14.54 14.21 -0.31
CA MET A 322 14.68 14.26 1.15
C MET A 322 16.15 14.23 1.59
N ASP A 323 16.96 13.39 0.96
CA ASP A 323 18.40 13.30 1.27
C ASP A 323 19.18 14.52 0.75
N GLU A 324 18.82 15.06 -0.42
CA GLU A 324 19.45 16.29 -0.96
C GLU A 324 19.21 17.53 -0.08
N LEU A 325 18.01 17.66 0.49
CA LEU A 325 17.63 18.80 1.34
C LEU A 325 18.07 18.63 2.81
N GLY A 326 18.50 17.44 3.17
CA GLY A 326 19.03 17.12 4.50
C GLY A 326 20.44 17.69 4.70
N ASP A 327 20.61 18.60 5.67
CA ASP A 327 21.91 19.12 6.05
C ASP A 327 22.63 18.16 6.97
N THR A 328 23.59 17.39 6.43
CA THR A 328 24.36 16.39 7.18
C THR A 328 25.32 17.01 8.20
N SER A 329 25.58 18.31 8.14
CA SER A 329 26.38 19.04 9.13
C SER A 329 25.56 19.51 10.33
N GLN A 330 24.23 19.61 10.18
CA GLN A 330 23.32 20.18 11.17
C GLN A 330 22.73 19.09 12.09
N GLU A 331 22.94 19.21 13.40
CA GLU A 331 22.17 18.51 14.44
C GLU A 331 20.88 19.30 14.75
N ILE A 332 19.92 18.68 15.47
CA ILE A 332 18.76 19.42 16.00
C ILE A 332 19.24 20.56 16.90
N VAL A 333 18.60 21.71 16.76
CA VAL A 333 18.91 22.91 17.52
C VAL A 333 17.95 23.03 18.69
N LYS A 334 18.41 22.75 19.90
CA LYS A 334 17.58 22.70 21.12
C LYS A 334 17.21 24.08 21.68
N ALA A 335 17.93 25.12 21.31
CA ALA A 335 17.64 26.49 21.70
C ALA A 335 18.14 27.47 20.63
N TRP A 336 17.34 28.50 20.32
CA TRP A 336 17.65 29.48 19.30
C TRP A 336 17.06 30.86 19.66
N HIS A 337 17.93 31.84 19.84
CA HIS A 337 17.56 33.22 20.23
C HIS A 337 18.26 34.29 19.36
N ARG A 338 18.75 33.90 18.19
CA ARG A 338 19.49 34.84 17.32
C ARG A 338 18.55 35.64 16.41
N THR A 339 17.58 34.98 15.88
CA THR A 339 16.56 35.53 14.98
C THR A 339 15.24 34.82 15.26
N PRO A 340 14.09 35.49 15.09
CA PRO A 340 12.80 34.88 15.35
C PRO A 340 12.51 33.68 14.46
N VAL A 341 11.77 32.71 15.00
CA VAL A 341 11.33 31.48 14.31
C VAL A 341 9.82 31.46 14.12
N VAL A 342 9.35 30.70 13.15
CA VAL A 342 7.93 30.35 12.99
C VAL A 342 7.71 28.91 13.43
N VAL A 343 6.51 28.61 13.91
CA VAL A 343 6.16 27.31 14.49
C VAL A 343 4.85 26.83 13.89
N GLY A 344 4.80 25.57 13.48
CA GLY A 344 3.56 24.89 13.11
C GLY A 344 3.19 23.83 14.13
N ILE A 345 1.93 23.73 14.47
CA ILE A 345 1.38 22.76 15.40
C ILE A 345 0.22 22.05 14.72
N ASP A 346 0.33 20.73 14.67
CA ASP A 346 -0.78 19.85 14.34
C ASP A 346 -1.26 19.16 15.64
N PRO A 347 -2.43 19.55 16.18
CA PRO A 347 -2.90 19.07 17.47
C PRO A 347 -3.73 17.80 17.37
N ALA A 348 -3.39 16.76 18.12
CA ALA A 348 -4.15 15.52 18.20
C ALA A 348 -4.50 15.13 19.64
N ARG A 349 -5.52 14.27 19.85
CA ARG A 349 -5.99 13.89 21.18
C ARG A 349 -5.98 12.41 21.52
N LYS A 350 -6.27 11.51 20.58
CA LYS A 350 -6.54 10.09 20.94
C LYS A 350 -5.73 9.07 20.17
N VAL A 351 -5.53 9.25 18.89
CA VAL A 351 -4.92 8.23 18.02
C VAL A 351 -3.63 8.76 17.42
N ASP A 352 -3.61 10.05 17.09
CA ASP A 352 -2.48 10.72 16.48
C ASP A 352 -1.65 11.47 17.52
N SER A 353 -0.40 11.77 17.20
CA SER A 353 0.49 12.54 18.05
C SER A 353 0.35 14.05 17.77
N THR A 354 0.32 14.90 18.80
CA THR A 354 0.52 16.33 18.57
C THR A 354 1.96 16.59 18.18
N VAL A 355 2.16 17.19 17.00
CA VAL A 355 3.51 17.51 16.51
C VAL A 355 3.70 19.03 16.41
N VAL A 356 4.86 19.48 16.91
CA VAL A 356 5.32 20.87 16.87
C VAL A 356 6.60 20.95 16.06
N THR A 357 6.58 21.68 14.94
CA THR A 357 7.76 21.90 14.10
C THR A 357 8.25 23.34 14.22
N VAL A 358 9.53 23.53 14.58
CA VAL A 358 10.18 24.85 14.67
C VAL A 358 11.02 25.11 13.44
N VAL A 359 10.74 26.22 12.77
CA VAL A 359 11.37 26.58 11.49
C VAL A 359 12.00 27.99 11.60
N TRP A 360 13.28 28.06 11.29
CA TRP A 360 13.97 29.33 11.05
C TRP A 360 13.76 29.78 9.60
N VAL A 361 13.64 31.08 9.38
CA VAL A 361 13.42 31.68 8.06
C VAL A 361 14.46 32.77 7.82
N ASP A 362 15.10 32.77 6.65
CA ASP A 362 15.98 33.86 6.21
C ASP A 362 15.16 34.99 5.59
N TRP A 363 14.68 35.88 6.43
CA TRP A 363 13.86 37.02 6.00
C TRP A 363 14.63 38.07 5.20
N ASP A 364 15.96 38.08 5.27
CA ASP A 364 16.79 39.11 4.65
C ASP A 364 17.06 38.81 3.17
N ARG A 365 16.86 37.56 2.74
CA ARG A 365 17.23 37.11 1.39
C ARG A 365 16.12 36.33 0.71
N PRO A 366 15.05 37.00 0.28
CA PRO A 366 14.06 36.36 -0.59
C PRO A 366 14.70 36.04 -1.95
N ASP A 367 14.22 34.96 -2.58
CA ASP A 367 14.56 34.67 -3.96
C ASP A 367 13.92 35.68 -4.94
N GLU A 368 14.20 35.54 -6.23
CA GLU A 368 13.66 36.40 -7.30
C GLU A 368 12.13 36.41 -7.39
N PHE A 369 11.44 35.47 -6.77
CA PHE A 369 9.98 35.36 -6.72
C PHE A 369 9.39 35.70 -5.35
N GLY A 370 10.23 36.11 -4.39
CA GLY A 370 9.80 36.50 -3.05
C GLY A 370 9.67 35.36 -2.05
N TYR A 371 10.18 34.15 -2.34
CA TYR A 371 10.22 33.05 -1.39
C TYR A 371 11.49 33.12 -0.53
N PHE A 372 11.33 32.77 0.76
CA PHE A 372 12.41 32.76 1.74
C PHE A 372 13.00 31.36 1.90
N ASP A 373 14.27 31.27 2.33
CA ASP A 373 14.88 30.00 2.75
C ASP A 373 14.39 29.61 4.15
N HIS A 374 13.99 28.35 4.30
CA HIS A 374 13.43 27.77 5.51
C HIS A 374 14.35 26.67 6.02
N ARG A 375 14.62 26.63 7.34
CA ARG A 375 15.41 25.58 7.97
C ARG A 375 14.68 25.04 9.19
N ILE A 376 14.37 23.75 9.18
CA ILE A 376 13.84 23.10 10.38
C ILE A 376 14.93 23.07 11.43
N LEU A 377 14.62 23.51 12.63
CA LEU A 377 15.55 23.49 13.77
C LEU A 377 15.31 22.29 14.67
N ASN A 378 14.05 21.95 14.95
CA ASN A 378 13.68 20.88 15.85
C ASN A 378 12.20 20.50 15.73
N TRP A 379 11.88 19.35 16.32
CA TRP A 379 10.50 18.84 16.46
C TRP A 379 10.23 18.46 17.91
N LEU A 380 8.96 18.58 18.32
CA LEU A 380 8.41 17.98 19.53
C LEU A 380 7.23 17.11 19.13
N GLU A 381 7.23 15.86 19.56
CA GLU A 381 6.10 14.94 19.45
C GLU A 381 5.54 14.68 20.83
N ILE A 382 4.21 14.78 20.99
CA ILE A 382 3.51 14.60 22.26
C ILE A 382 2.46 13.51 22.08
N GLN A 383 2.54 12.50 22.93
CA GLN A 383 1.56 11.42 23.03
C GLN A 383 0.87 11.55 24.41
N SER A 384 -0.06 12.49 24.54
CA SER A 384 -0.82 12.69 25.78
C SER A 384 -2.26 13.04 25.45
N GLU A 385 -3.21 12.39 26.12
CA GLU A 385 -4.63 12.71 26.00
C GLU A 385 -5.03 13.94 26.82
N ASP A 386 -4.18 14.40 27.75
CA ASP A 386 -4.43 15.55 28.60
C ASP A 386 -3.94 16.85 27.94
N TRP A 387 -4.87 17.74 27.62
CA TRP A 387 -4.56 19.04 27.01
C TRP A 387 -3.69 19.95 27.88
N GLU A 388 -3.85 19.95 29.21
CA GLU A 388 -3.02 20.78 30.08
C GLU A 388 -1.57 20.30 30.10
N ASP A 389 -1.35 18.97 30.04
CA ASP A 389 -0.01 18.38 29.87
C ASP A 389 0.58 18.75 28.50
N GLN A 390 -0.20 18.64 27.42
CA GLN A 390 0.25 19.06 26.10
C GLN A 390 0.65 20.54 26.06
N TYR A 391 -0.18 21.44 26.62
CA TYR A 391 0.14 22.86 26.69
C TYR A 391 1.43 23.11 27.48
N PHE A 392 1.62 22.43 28.60
CA PHE A 392 2.83 22.55 29.40
C PHE A 392 4.07 22.14 28.61
N GLN A 393 4.00 21.02 27.89
CA GLN A 393 5.12 20.52 27.06
C GLN A 393 5.41 21.50 25.91
N ILE A 394 4.38 22.00 25.20
CA ILE A 394 4.53 22.97 24.11
C ILE A 394 5.19 24.25 24.62
N VAL A 395 4.68 24.84 25.70
CA VAL A 395 5.21 26.11 26.25
C VAL A 395 6.66 25.95 26.73
N ASN A 396 6.98 24.85 27.41
CA ASN A 396 8.35 24.55 27.82
C ASN A 396 9.30 24.40 26.64
N PHE A 397 8.88 23.66 25.61
CA PHE A 397 9.67 23.46 24.41
C PHE A 397 9.94 24.76 23.68
N LEU A 398 8.87 25.57 23.46
CA LEU A 398 8.96 26.83 22.75
C LEU A 398 9.70 27.92 23.55
N GLY A 399 9.76 27.82 24.88
CA GLY A 399 10.55 28.70 25.73
C GLY A 399 12.05 28.77 25.42
N SER A 400 12.55 27.78 24.67
CA SER A 400 13.95 27.72 24.19
C SER A 400 14.17 28.48 22.86
N TYR A 401 13.13 29.10 22.30
CA TYR A 401 13.19 29.76 21.00
C TYR A 401 12.61 31.17 21.08
N ASP A 402 13.09 32.08 20.22
CA ASP A 402 12.48 33.39 20.02
C ASP A 402 11.38 33.23 18.95
N VAL A 403 10.14 33.01 19.41
CA VAL A 403 9.00 32.67 18.54
C VAL A 403 8.30 33.93 18.05
N LEU A 404 8.31 34.14 16.72
CA LEU A 404 7.56 35.22 16.07
C LEU A 404 6.07 34.87 15.97
N ALA A 405 5.79 33.72 15.40
CA ALA A 405 4.43 33.29 15.11
C ALA A 405 4.26 31.76 15.26
N VAL A 406 3.06 31.36 15.67
CA VAL A 406 2.62 29.98 15.82
C VAL A 406 1.37 29.77 14.98
N GLY A 407 1.40 28.87 14.00
CA GLY A 407 0.22 28.37 13.31
C GLY A 407 -0.29 27.10 13.98
N VAL A 408 -1.59 26.99 14.16
CA VAL A 408 -2.25 25.81 14.74
C VAL A 408 -3.34 25.37 13.78
N ASP A 409 -3.35 24.08 13.37
CA ASP A 409 -4.47 23.59 12.56
C ASP A 409 -5.80 23.81 13.30
N SER A 410 -6.75 24.48 12.66
CA SER A 410 -8.06 24.80 13.25
C SER A 410 -9.10 23.68 13.09
N GLY A 411 -8.74 22.55 12.51
CA GLY A 411 -9.60 21.37 12.39
C GLY A 411 -10.06 20.85 13.75
N GLY A 412 -11.32 20.50 13.89
CA GLY A 412 -11.85 19.85 15.08
C GLY A 412 -11.71 20.68 16.37
N VAL A 413 -10.67 20.39 17.16
CA VAL A 413 -10.39 21.05 18.46
C VAL A 413 -9.38 22.21 18.34
N GLY A 414 -8.79 22.40 17.17
CA GLY A 414 -7.64 23.30 16.99
C GLY A 414 -7.92 24.76 17.29
N ASP A 415 -9.12 25.28 17.05
CA ASP A 415 -9.49 26.64 17.41
C ASP A 415 -9.38 26.89 18.92
N ALA A 416 -9.80 25.93 19.74
CA ALA A 416 -9.69 26.03 21.20
C ALA A 416 -8.22 25.96 21.64
N VAL A 417 -7.42 25.11 20.99
CA VAL A 417 -5.97 25.00 21.23
C VAL A 417 -5.28 26.34 20.88
N ALA A 418 -5.56 26.91 19.72
CA ALA A 418 -4.99 28.18 19.29
C ALA A 418 -5.33 29.30 20.28
N GLN A 419 -6.59 29.41 20.74
CA GLN A 419 -7.01 30.39 21.74
C GLN A 419 -6.28 30.21 23.07
N ARG A 420 -6.10 28.98 23.54
CA ARG A 420 -5.39 28.70 24.79
C ARG A 420 -3.90 29.06 24.67
N LEU A 421 -3.25 28.66 23.58
CA LEU A 421 -1.83 28.97 23.32
C LEU A 421 -1.58 30.47 23.19
N LYS A 422 -2.51 31.24 22.63
CA LYS A 422 -2.42 32.71 22.58
C LYS A 422 -2.31 33.34 23.96
N LEU A 423 -2.96 32.78 24.98
CA LEU A 423 -2.86 33.25 26.37
C LEU A 423 -1.53 32.81 27.01
N LEU A 424 -1.02 31.64 26.66
CA LEU A 424 0.18 31.05 27.25
C LEU A 424 1.48 31.54 26.61
N LEU A 425 1.43 32.03 25.37
CA LEU A 425 2.57 32.55 24.60
C LEU A 425 2.40 34.05 24.27
N PRO A 426 2.43 34.93 25.26
CA PRO A 426 2.08 36.37 25.08
C PRO A 426 3.08 37.13 24.20
N ARG A 427 4.24 36.57 23.88
CA ARG A 427 5.27 37.17 23.02
C ARG A 427 5.19 36.71 21.57
N ALA A 428 4.44 35.64 21.28
CA ALA A 428 4.26 35.12 19.93
C ALA A 428 2.85 35.44 19.41
N GLU A 429 2.73 35.67 18.13
CA GLU A 429 1.43 35.76 17.48
C GLU A 429 0.91 34.35 17.16
N VAL A 430 -0.28 33.98 17.62
CA VAL A 430 -0.88 32.66 17.41
C VAL A 430 -2.04 32.78 16.44
N TYR A 431 -1.95 32.01 15.34
CA TYR A 431 -2.93 32.02 14.25
C TYR A 431 -3.61 30.64 14.13
N PRO A 432 -4.94 30.59 14.18
CA PRO A 432 -5.65 29.40 13.72
C PRO A 432 -5.54 29.29 12.18
N ILE A 433 -5.08 28.16 11.69
CA ILE A 433 -4.88 27.89 10.26
C ILE A 433 -6.04 27.05 9.75
N GLY A 434 -6.75 27.55 8.73
CA GLY A 434 -7.95 26.91 8.22
C GLY A 434 -7.71 25.52 7.62
N SER A 435 -8.67 24.61 7.85
CA SER A 435 -8.66 23.22 7.40
C SER A 435 -9.55 22.97 6.18
N SER A 436 -10.09 24.03 5.53
CA SER A 436 -10.84 23.86 4.29
C SER A 436 -9.93 23.37 3.15
N GLN A 437 -10.48 22.58 2.20
CA GLN A 437 -9.68 22.07 1.08
C GLN A 437 -8.93 23.15 0.27
N PRO A 438 -9.49 24.34 -0.01
CA PRO A 438 -8.73 25.42 -0.66
C PRO A 438 -7.56 25.94 0.17
N GLU A 439 -7.72 26.06 1.50
CA GLU A 439 -6.67 26.52 2.42
C GLU A 439 -5.57 25.48 2.55
N GLN A 440 -5.94 24.21 2.73
CA GLN A 440 -4.98 23.10 2.68
C GLN A 440 -4.23 23.08 1.35
N SER A 441 -4.93 23.23 0.22
CA SER A 441 -4.30 23.28 -1.11
C SER A 441 -3.29 24.42 -1.24
N LYS A 442 -3.58 25.61 -0.69
CA LYS A 442 -2.66 26.74 -0.69
C LYS A 442 -1.39 26.40 0.10
N ARG A 443 -1.55 25.80 1.29
CA ARG A 443 -0.49 25.39 2.20
C ARG A 443 0.42 24.32 1.58
N TRP A 444 -0.16 23.26 1.03
CA TRP A 444 0.58 22.18 0.39
C TRP A 444 1.32 22.63 -0.88
N LYS A 445 0.71 23.48 -1.69
CA LYS A 445 1.37 24.07 -2.86
C LYS A 445 2.56 24.92 -2.46
N HIS A 446 2.45 25.69 -1.37
CA HIS A 446 3.55 26.49 -0.86
C HIS A 446 4.72 25.62 -0.41
N LEU A 447 4.48 24.61 0.45
CA LEU A 447 5.52 23.68 0.88
C LEU A 447 6.16 22.95 -0.31
N LYS A 448 5.36 22.49 -1.27
CA LYS A 448 5.86 21.86 -2.50
C LYS A 448 6.76 22.80 -3.29
N THR A 449 6.39 24.08 -3.39
CA THR A 449 7.20 25.09 -4.06
C THR A 449 8.55 25.30 -3.37
N LEU A 450 8.58 25.35 -2.03
CA LEU A 450 9.82 25.47 -1.27
C LEU A 450 10.74 24.26 -1.49
N ILE A 451 10.19 23.05 -1.51
CA ILE A 451 10.92 21.81 -1.79
C ILE A 451 11.50 21.83 -3.20
N ASP A 452 10.67 22.11 -4.20
CA ASP A 452 11.09 22.09 -5.61
C ASP A 452 12.14 23.14 -5.93
N ARG A 453 12.10 24.29 -5.25
CA ARG A 453 13.07 25.39 -5.37
C ARG A 453 14.30 25.22 -4.48
N ARG A 454 14.37 24.17 -3.65
CA ARG A 454 15.48 23.97 -2.68
C ARG A 454 15.58 25.10 -1.63
N LEU A 455 14.46 25.72 -1.28
CA LEU A 455 14.34 26.79 -0.28
C LEU A 455 13.84 26.24 1.07
N ILE A 456 14.08 24.98 1.35
CA ILE A 456 13.79 24.34 2.64
C ILE A 456 14.87 23.29 2.94
N GLY A 457 15.18 23.10 4.20
CA GLY A 457 16.12 22.08 4.64
C GLY A 457 15.86 21.65 6.08
N TRP A 458 16.44 20.51 6.45
CA TRP A 458 16.28 19.91 7.77
C TRP A 458 17.57 19.31 8.28
N PRO A 459 17.74 19.19 9.63
CA PRO A 459 18.92 18.63 10.22
C PRO A 459 19.01 17.13 9.88
N ALA A 460 20.13 16.69 9.33
CA ALA A 460 20.35 15.31 8.88
C ALA A 460 21.72 14.76 9.31
N HIS A 461 22.35 15.35 10.36
CA HIS A 461 23.58 14.81 10.94
C HIS A 461 23.38 13.36 11.42
N ALA A 462 24.42 12.53 11.39
CA ALA A 462 24.35 11.11 11.73
C ALA A 462 23.70 10.81 13.10
N LYS A 463 23.89 11.69 14.11
CA LYS A 463 23.21 11.56 15.41
C LYS A 463 21.71 11.89 15.32
N THR A 464 21.35 12.89 14.51
CA THR A 464 19.96 13.30 14.31
C THR A 464 19.16 12.20 13.61
N ARG A 465 19.75 11.57 12.59
CA ARG A 465 19.10 10.46 11.83
C ARG A 465 18.77 9.24 12.70
N ARG A 466 19.42 9.07 13.86
CA ARG A 466 19.13 7.99 14.83
C ARG A 466 17.92 8.30 15.74
N LEU A 467 17.47 9.54 15.81
CA LEU A 467 16.36 9.94 16.66
C LEU A 467 15.02 9.46 16.09
N ARG A 468 14.12 8.96 16.96
CA ARG A 468 12.75 8.56 16.59
C ARG A 468 12.00 9.67 15.86
N THR A 469 12.09 10.91 16.34
CA THR A 469 11.45 12.08 15.73
C THR A 469 11.91 12.30 14.29
N TRP A 470 13.22 12.14 14.01
CA TRP A 470 13.74 12.27 12.66
C TRP A 470 13.28 11.13 11.75
N LYS A 471 13.31 9.87 12.23
CA LYS A 471 12.85 8.70 11.46
C LYS A 471 11.38 8.85 11.09
N ARG A 472 10.51 9.24 12.03
CA ARG A 472 9.08 9.50 11.77
C ARG A 472 8.87 10.66 10.79
N PHE A 473 9.57 11.78 10.98
CA PHE A 473 9.52 12.89 10.02
C PHE A 473 9.89 12.44 8.61
N TYR A 474 11.02 11.73 8.47
CA TYR A 474 11.50 11.24 7.18
C TYR A 474 10.49 10.29 6.53
N GLN A 475 10.00 9.31 7.28
CA GLN A 475 9.02 8.34 6.82
C GLN A 475 7.72 9.01 6.40
N GLN A 476 7.12 9.85 7.26
CA GLN A 476 5.88 10.54 6.91
C GLN A 476 6.03 11.42 5.67
N MET A 477 7.13 12.14 5.52
CA MET A 477 7.40 12.94 4.32
C MET A 477 7.54 12.08 3.06
N THR A 478 8.23 10.92 3.14
CA THR A 478 8.42 10.02 1.98
C THR A 478 7.18 9.20 1.65
N ASP A 479 6.29 8.99 2.61
CA ASP A 479 5.05 8.24 2.41
C ASP A 479 3.88 9.13 1.95
N LEU A 480 4.01 10.47 2.04
CA LEU A 480 2.98 11.41 1.59
C LEU A 480 2.62 11.22 0.12
N GLU A 481 1.35 11.00 -0.12
CA GLU A 481 0.75 10.91 -1.45
C GLU A 481 0.08 12.22 -1.86
N THR A 482 0.16 12.54 -3.16
CA THR A 482 -0.50 13.72 -3.73
C THR A 482 -1.85 13.34 -4.35
N LYS A 483 -2.86 14.16 -4.07
CA LYS A 483 -4.22 13.99 -4.62
C LYS A 483 -4.77 15.30 -5.14
N PHE A 484 -5.40 15.25 -6.30
CA PHE A 484 -6.15 16.37 -6.83
C PHE A 484 -7.65 16.17 -6.60
N THR A 485 -8.28 17.09 -5.88
CA THR A 485 -9.74 17.13 -5.68
C THR A 485 -10.30 18.38 -6.36
N GLY A 486 -10.73 18.23 -7.61
CA GLY A 486 -11.05 19.36 -8.47
C GLY A 486 -9.81 20.24 -8.68
N PRO A 487 -9.85 21.57 -8.38
CA PRO A 487 -8.70 22.47 -8.51
C PRO A 487 -7.71 22.39 -7.34
N ASN A 488 -8.04 21.64 -6.28
CA ASN A 488 -7.26 21.60 -5.06
C ASN A 488 -6.19 20.50 -5.14
N PHE A 489 -4.95 20.87 -4.87
CA PHE A 489 -3.82 19.98 -4.67
C PHE A 489 -3.67 19.70 -3.18
N LEU A 490 -3.75 18.45 -2.79
CA LEU A 490 -3.64 17.99 -1.42
C LEU A 490 -2.50 16.99 -1.30
N ALA A 491 -1.87 16.93 -0.14
CA ALA A 491 -1.01 15.83 0.25
C ALA A 491 -1.61 15.18 1.50
N HIS A 492 -1.50 13.89 1.64
CA HIS A 492 -2.06 13.14 2.76
C HIS A 492 -1.27 11.84 2.97
N ALA A 493 -1.34 11.28 4.16
CA ALA A 493 -0.87 9.94 4.43
C ALA A 493 -1.60 8.90 3.56
N PRO A 494 -0.96 7.78 3.20
CA PRO A 494 -1.64 6.65 2.55
C PRO A 494 -2.90 6.22 3.32
N GLU A 495 -3.92 5.72 2.61
CA GLU A 495 -5.17 5.24 3.23
C GLU A 495 -4.96 3.89 3.98
N GLU A 496 -3.86 3.74 4.71
CA GLU A 496 -3.52 2.57 5.52
C GLU A 496 -3.81 2.83 7.00
N ALA A 497 -4.15 1.79 7.77
CA ALA A 497 -4.66 1.90 9.14
C ALA A 497 -3.70 2.56 10.17
N HIS A 498 -2.42 2.75 9.81
CA HIS A 498 -1.38 3.30 10.69
C HIS A 498 -0.53 4.37 10.01
N ALA A 499 -0.97 4.90 8.87
CA ALA A 499 -0.27 5.98 8.19
C ALA A 499 -0.66 7.33 8.80
N HIS A 500 0.31 8.15 9.11
CA HIS A 500 0.16 9.47 9.74
C HIS A 500 0.89 10.54 8.93
N ASP A 501 0.43 11.79 9.00
CA ASP A 501 1.03 12.95 8.34
C ASP A 501 1.30 14.12 9.28
N ASP A 502 1.22 13.90 10.60
CA ASP A 502 1.32 14.93 11.65
C ASP A 502 2.58 15.81 11.52
N TYR A 503 3.75 15.18 11.22
CA TYR A 503 5.01 15.93 11.02
C TYR A 503 5.00 16.77 9.74
N ALA A 504 4.39 16.27 8.69
CA ALA A 504 4.29 16.94 7.42
C ALA A 504 3.28 18.08 7.48
N ASP A 505 2.12 17.88 8.13
CA ASP A 505 1.12 18.92 8.37
C ASP A 505 1.67 20.03 9.24
N SER A 506 2.33 19.71 10.37
CA SER A 506 2.96 20.74 11.22
C SER A 506 4.02 21.55 10.47
N LEU A 507 4.81 20.92 9.57
CA LEU A 507 5.76 21.62 8.72
C LEU A 507 5.05 22.52 7.70
N ALA A 508 4.01 22.02 7.03
CA ALA A 508 3.25 22.80 6.06
C ALA A 508 2.57 24.02 6.71
N ILE A 509 2.09 23.86 7.94
CA ILE A 509 1.53 24.95 8.75
C ILE A 509 2.62 25.99 9.06
N ALA A 510 3.79 25.58 9.57
CA ALA A 510 4.89 26.51 9.86
C ALA A 510 5.30 27.33 8.63
N CYS A 511 5.52 26.64 7.50
CA CYS A 511 5.91 27.30 6.26
C CYS A 511 4.81 28.24 5.72
N SER A 512 3.54 27.90 5.91
CA SER A 512 2.42 28.73 5.41
C SER A 512 2.36 30.11 6.05
N LEU A 513 2.85 30.25 7.28
CA LEU A 513 2.91 31.55 7.97
C LEU A 513 3.73 32.60 7.19
N THR A 514 4.75 32.17 6.46
CA THR A 514 5.62 33.06 5.70
C THR A 514 4.97 33.67 4.45
N MET A 515 3.79 33.17 4.06
CA MET A 515 3.03 33.75 2.94
C MET A 515 2.41 35.09 3.28
N ASP A 516 2.06 35.31 4.54
CA ASP A 516 1.29 36.46 4.99
C ASP A 516 2.05 37.34 6.04
N LEU A 517 3.16 36.82 6.60
CA LEU A 517 4.00 37.50 7.55
C LEU A 517 5.13 38.28 6.85
N THR A 518 5.38 39.50 7.36
CA THR A 518 6.60 40.28 7.07
C THR A 518 7.33 40.53 8.38
N MET A 519 8.66 40.50 8.37
CA MET A 519 9.43 40.85 9.56
C MET A 519 9.05 42.25 10.02
N PRO A 520 8.79 42.48 11.34
CA PRO A 520 8.69 43.81 11.88
C PRO A 520 9.98 44.56 11.55
N GLN A 521 9.86 45.67 10.82
CA GLN A 521 11.01 46.56 10.64
C GLN A 521 11.39 47.06 12.03
N VAL A 522 12.57 46.67 12.53
CA VAL A 522 13.15 47.29 13.69
C VAL A 522 13.45 48.74 13.28
N GLU A 523 12.56 49.67 13.61
CA GLU A 523 12.90 51.07 13.58
C GLU A 523 14.10 51.24 14.52
N VAL A 524 15.29 51.35 13.92
CA VAL A 524 16.46 51.86 14.63
C VAL A 524 16.10 53.32 14.94
N SER A 525 15.48 53.53 16.09
CA SER A 525 15.31 54.86 16.60
C SER A 525 16.74 55.40 16.78
N SER A 526 17.13 56.27 15.88
CA SER A 526 18.32 57.08 16.01
C SER A 526 18.11 57.93 17.27
N SER A 527 18.60 57.41 18.38
CA SER A 527 18.63 58.16 19.64
C SER A 527 19.49 59.40 19.41
N PRO A 528 18.97 60.61 19.63
CA PRO A 528 19.73 61.84 19.43
C PRO A 528 20.77 62.10 20.54
N PHE A 529 21.12 61.09 21.33
CA PHE A 529 22.04 61.21 22.49
C PHE A 529 23.37 60.51 22.29
N PHE A 530 24.09 60.77 21.20
CA PHE A 530 25.55 60.67 21.15
C PHE A 530 26.07 61.66 20.10
N ARG A 531 26.38 62.89 20.62
CA ARG A 531 27.39 63.77 20.07
C ARG A 531 28.67 63.63 20.87
#